data_15b89c847150b1c0d4f3efc1926c234d
#
_entry.id   15b89c847150b1c0d4f3efc1926c234d
#
_cell.length_a   1.000
_cell.length_b   1.000
_cell.length_c   1.000
_cell.angle_alpha   90.00
_cell.angle_beta   90.00
_cell.angle_gamma   90.00
#
_symmetry.space_group_name_H-M   'P 1'
#
loop_
_entity.id
_entity.type
_entity.pdbx_description
1 polymer ?
#
loop_
_entity_poly.entity_id
_entity_poly.type
_entity_poly.pdbx_seq_one_letter_code
_entity_poly.pdbx_strand_id
1 'polypeptide(L)'
;QLGGIANVAGGNANGIMLSGLMNVAGGKANGIQISGLGNIAGNISRGVTIGGLMNLAGNKAQGVQIAGLANIAGKSQNGVAIGGLMNVSAEKLNGAQVSTLLNISGGEAKGAQVSAIGNVGVNVNGMQFSAISNIAAGEIRGLQLCGAVNIAVKTENALQFSGLTNVCQGKLRGVQFAPGNYAGEVSGAQIGLLNLCGGNVKGIQIGIINHSKDTTAHKLGLVNITPKTRIQMMLFAGNTSKLNAAVRFKNRRSYTMLGIGTHYLDLNDKFSGCVFYRAGLYYPIASKLE
;
A
#
# COMPACT_ATOMS: atom_id res chain seq x y z
N GLN A 1 -31.72 28.05 -14.70
CA GLN A 1 -31.09 28.93 -15.68
C GLN A 1 -30.64 28.12 -16.89
N LEU A 2 -30.99 28.58 -18.06
CA LEU A 2 -30.56 28.06 -19.34
C LEU A 2 -29.75 29.16 -20.02
N GLY A 3 -28.47 28.97 -20.24
CA GLY A 3 -27.60 29.92 -20.91
C GLY A 3 -26.90 29.29 -22.11
N GLY A 4 -26.96 29.97 -23.29
CA GLY A 4 -26.28 29.46 -24.48
C GLY A 4 -24.76 29.33 -24.27
N ILE A 5 -24.12 30.33 -23.62
CA ILE A 5 -22.68 30.34 -23.35
C ILE A 5 -22.43 30.13 -21.88
N ALA A 6 -22.94 30.96 -21.00
CA ALA A 6 -22.66 30.87 -19.57
C ALA A 6 -23.91 31.25 -18.73
N ASN A 7 -23.99 30.67 -17.54
CA ASN A 7 -24.85 31.12 -16.45
C ASN A 7 -24.02 31.68 -15.33
N VAL A 8 -24.30 32.89 -14.89
CA VAL A 8 -23.59 33.52 -13.76
C VAL A 8 -24.62 33.94 -12.72
N ALA A 9 -24.40 33.51 -11.48
CA ALA A 9 -25.11 33.94 -10.29
C ALA A 9 -24.10 34.56 -9.32
N GLY A 10 -24.22 35.85 -9.01
CA GLY A 10 -23.31 36.54 -8.09
C GLY A 10 -23.33 36.00 -6.64
N GLY A 11 -24.44 35.37 -6.26
CA GLY A 11 -24.62 34.72 -4.95
C GLY A 11 -24.86 33.21 -5.07
N ASN A 12 -25.94 32.77 -4.42
CA ASN A 12 -26.33 31.36 -4.45
C ASN A 12 -27.15 31.04 -5.70
N ALA A 13 -26.96 29.89 -6.28
CA ALA A 13 -27.76 29.32 -7.35
C ALA A 13 -28.47 28.07 -6.85
N ASN A 14 -29.79 27.98 -7.08
CA ASN A 14 -30.61 26.84 -6.71
C ASN A 14 -31.36 26.30 -7.94
N GLY A 15 -31.48 24.99 -8.01
CA GLY A 15 -32.20 24.30 -9.10
C GLY A 15 -31.26 23.84 -10.22
N ILE A 16 -31.65 24.07 -11.48
CA ILE A 16 -30.91 23.57 -12.64
C ILE A 16 -30.18 24.72 -13.34
N MET A 17 -28.90 24.54 -13.62
CA MET A 17 -28.09 25.41 -14.46
C MET A 17 -27.52 24.61 -15.64
N LEU A 18 -27.91 24.97 -16.84
CA LEU A 18 -27.42 24.36 -18.08
C LEU A 18 -26.74 25.43 -18.93
N SER A 19 -25.51 25.21 -19.37
CA SER A 19 -24.81 26.15 -20.25
C SER A 19 -23.90 25.43 -21.25
N GLY A 20 -23.64 26.09 -22.38
CA GLY A 20 -22.72 25.58 -23.39
C GLY A 20 -21.26 25.54 -22.89
N LEU A 21 -20.84 26.55 -22.13
CA LEU A 21 -19.44 26.60 -21.62
C LEU A 21 -19.37 26.53 -20.10
N MET A 22 -19.92 27.48 -19.35
CA MET A 22 -19.66 27.58 -17.90
C MET A 22 -20.90 27.90 -17.09
N ASN A 23 -21.02 27.30 -15.91
CA ASN A 23 -21.90 27.72 -14.83
C ASN A 23 -21.06 28.24 -13.67
N VAL A 24 -21.36 29.45 -13.20
CA VAL A 24 -20.68 30.11 -12.10
C VAL A 24 -21.68 30.54 -11.05
N ALA A 25 -21.46 30.13 -9.80
CA ALA A 25 -22.18 30.63 -8.64
C ALA A 25 -21.16 31.22 -7.67
N GLY A 26 -21.26 32.50 -7.32
CA GLY A 26 -20.35 33.16 -6.39
C GLY A 26 -20.43 32.59 -4.96
N GLY A 27 -21.59 32.04 -4.59
CA GLY A 27 -21.81 31.39 -3.30
C GLY A 27 -22.00 29.86 -3.44
N LYS A 28 -23.18 29.40 -3.03
CA LYS A 28 -23.55 27.98 -3.08
C LYS A 28 -24.26 27.67 -4.40
N ALA A 29 -23.95 26.53 -4.97
CA ALA A 29 -24.69 25.97 -6.10
C ALA A 29 -25.37 24.67 -5.64
N ASN A 30 -26.68 24.70 -5.56
CA ASN A 30 -27.50 23.57 -5.13
C ASN A 30 -28.37 23.06 -6.28
N GLY A 31 -28.31 21.77 -6.56
CA GLY A 31 -29.14 21.12 -7.58
C GLY A 31 -28.27 20.51 -8.68
N ILE A 32 -28.65 20.73 -9.95
CA ILE A 32 -27.98 20.15 -11.11
C ILE A 32 -27.25 21.25 -11.88
N GLN A 33 -25.95 21.04 -12.09
CA GLN A 33 -25.12 21.91 -12.93
C GLN A 33 -24.53 21.09 -14.07
N ILE A 34 -24.76 21.49 -15.30
CA ILE A 34 -24.20 20.85 -16.49
C ILE A 34 -23.63 21.93 -17.40
N SER A 35 -22.37 21.75 -17.81
CA SER A 35 -21.68 22.68 -18.70
C SER A 35 -20.69 21.98 -19.61
N GLY A 36 -20.41 22.55 -20.76
CA GLY A 36 -19.46 22.01 -21.73
C GLY A 36 -18.00 22.11 -21.27
N LEU A 37 -17.63 23.14 -20.50
CA LEU A 37 -16.29 23.29 -19.95
C LEU A 37 -16.26 23.06 -18.45
N GLY A 38 -16.97 23.85 -17.66
CA GLY A 38 -16.83 23.74 -16.23
C GLY A 38 -17.91 24.38 -15.38
N ASN A 39 -18.02 23.88 -14.15
CA ASN A 39 -18.91 24.42 -13.14
C ASN A 39 -18.09 24.94 -11.96
N ILE A 40 -18.35 26.15 -11.52
CA ILE A 40 -17.67 26.80 -10.41
C ILE A 40 -18.69 27.22 -9.36
N ALA A 41 -18.49 26.75 -8.14
CA ALA A 41 -19.17 27.23 -6.95
C ALA A 41 -18.15 27.88 -6.02
N GLY A 42 -18.29 29.17 -5.72
CA GLY A 42 -17.35 29.89 -4.86
C GLY A 42 -17.27 29.31 -3.43
N ASN A 43 -18.33 28.66 -2.97
CA ASN A 43 -18.37 28.04 -1.65
C ASN A 43 -18.71 26.53 -1.74
N ILE A 44 -19.98 26.18 -1.89
CA ILE A 44 -20.46 24.80 -1.83
C ILE A 44 -21.10 24.43 -3.14
N SER A 45 -20.68 23.30 -3.74
CA SER A 45 -21.42 22.62 -4.79
C SER A 45 -22.16 21.43 -4.17
N ARG A 46 -23.49 21.39 -4.31
CA ARG A 46 -24.33 20.33 -3.75
C ARG A 46 -25.27 19.78 -4.83
N GLY A 47 -25.32 18.47 -4.96
CA GLY A 47 -26.18 17.76 -5.90
C GLY A 47 -25.38 17.10 -7.00
N VAL A 48 -25.75 17.29 -8.27
CA VAL A 48 -25.06 16.69 -9.42
C VAL A 48 -24.38 17.80 -10.23
N THR A 49 -23.08 17.66 -10.42
CA THR A 49 -22.26 18.63 -11.15
C THR A 49 -21.50 17.90 -12.26
N ILE A 50 -21.79 18.24 -13.51
CA ILE A 50 -21.18 17.63 -14.70
C ILE A 50 -20.51 18.73 -15.52
N GLY A 51 -19.20 18.68 -15.65
CA GLY A 51 -18.42 19.60 -16.45
C GLY A 51 -17.61 18.85 -17.51
N GLY A 52 -17.56 19.34 -18.73
CA GLY A 52 -16.75 18.71 -19.78
C GLY A 52 -15.27 18.66 -19.44
N LEU A 53 -14.74 19.69 -18.77
CA LEU A 53 -13.35 19.71 -18.31
C LEU A 53 -13.23 19.64 -16.79
N MET A 54 -13.86 20.56 -16.06
CA MET A 54 -13.62 20.66 -14.62
C MET A 54 -14.82 21.06 -13.79
N ASN A 55 -14.84 20.63 -12.53
CA ASN A 55 -15.75 21.13 -11.51
C ASN A 55 -14.95 21.64 -10.33
N LEU A 56 -15.25 22.88 -9.88
CA LEU A 56 -14.58 23.51 -8.76
C LEU A 56 -15.60 23.92 -7.68
N ALA A 57 -15.37 23.45 -6.47
CA ALA A 57 -16.05 23.94 -5.28
C ALA A 57 -15.03 24.59 -4.35
N GLY A 58 -15.17 25.90 -4.06
CA GLY A 58 -14.21 26.65 -3.25
C GLY A 58 -14.01 26.09 -1.83
N ASN A 59 -15.07 25.53 -1.24
CA ASN A 59 -15.00 24.85 0.04
C ASN A 59 -15.43 23.39 -0.04
N LYS A 60 -16.70 23.11 -0.31
CA LYS A 60 -17.26 21.76 -0.18
C LYS A 60 -17.93 21.29 -1.46
N ALA A 61 -17.60 20.10 -1.88
CA ALA A 61 -18.33 19.35 -2.89
C ALA A 61 -19.17 18.26 -2.22
N GLN A 62 -20.48 18.25 -2.47
CA GLN A 62 -21.44 17.31 -1.88
C GLN A 62 -22.33 16.70 -2.95
N GLY A 63 -22.33 15.37 -3.04
CA GLY A 63 -23.09 14.62 -4.03
C GLY A 63 -22.20 14.05 -5.11
N VAL A 64 -22.59 14.18 -6.37
CA VAL A 64 -21.89 13.58 -7.52
C VAL A 64 -21.22 14.66 -8.36
N GLN A 65 -19.93 14.51 -8.60
CA GLN A 65 -19.15 15.35 -9.49
C GLN A 65 -18.55 14.50 -10.61
N ILE A 66 -18.76 14.90 -11.85
CA ILE A 66 -18.21 14.24 -13.04
C ILE A 66 -17.52 15.30 -13.90
N ALA A 67 -16.26 15.09 -14.22
CA ALA A 67 -15.50 15.99 -15.07
C ALA A 67 -14.58 15.21 -16.02
N GLY A 68 -14.38 15.74 -17.23
CA GLY A 68 -13.46 15.13 -18.19
C GLY A 68 -11.99 15.19 -17.76
N LEU A 69 -11.61 16.23 -17.01
CA LEU A 69 -10.24 16.34 -16.47
C LEU A 69 -10.22 16.26 -14.94
N ALA A 70 -10.85 17.21 -14.24
CA ALA A 70 -10.66 17.29 -12.81
C ALA A 70 -11.90 17.72 -12.01
N ASN A 71 -12.06 17.13 -10.82
CA ASN A 71 -12.95 17.63 -9.77
C ASN A 71 -12.09 18.12 -8.59
N ILE A 72 -12.34 19.38 -8.16
CA ILE A 72 -11.56 20.03 -7.10
C ILE A 72 -12.49 20.54 -6.01
N ALA A 73 -12.24 20.13 -4.78
CA ALA A 73 -12.88 20.67 -3.58
C ALA A 73 -11.82 21.32 -2.68
N GLY A 74 -11.98 22.62 -2.43
CA GLY A 74 -11.01 23.42 -1.67
C GLY A 74 -10.86 23.01 -0.20
N LYS A 75 -11.85 22.31 0.36
CA LYS A 75 -11.76 21.69 1.69
C LYS A 75 -12.21 20.25 1.67
N SER A 76 -13.50 19.99 1.49
CA SER A 76 -14.01 18.64 1.64
C SER A 76 -14.86 18.17 0.47
N GLN A 77 -14.71 16.90 0.16
CA GLN A 77 -15.57 16.18 -0.75
C GLN A 77 -16.38 15.16 0.02
N ASN A 78 -17.72 15.23 -0.13
CA ASN A 78 -18.66 14.26 0.43
C ASN A 78 -19.49 13.68 -0.70
N GLY A 79 -19.33 12.40 -1.01
CA GLY A 79 -19.99 11.71 -2.09
C GLY A 79 -19.00 11.17 -3.13
N VAL A 80 -19.34 11.24 -4.41
CA VAL A 80 -18.56 10.62 -5.49
C VAL A 80 -18.00 11.68 -6.43
N ALA A 81 -16.69 11.61 -6.69
CA ALA A 81 -16.05 12.38 -7.76
C ALA A 81 -15.43 11.43 -8.80
N ILE A 82 -15.81 11.63 -10.04
CA ILE A 82 -15.27 10.92 -11.20
C ILE A 82 -14.58 11.95 -12.09
N GLY A 83 -13.26 11.91 -12.13
CA GLY A 83 -12.43 12.78 -12.95
C GLY A 83 -11.67 11.99 -14.00
N GLY A 84 -11.65 12.45 -15.24
CA GLY A 84 -10.86 11.78 -16.28
C GLY A 84 -9.39 11.70 -15.95
N LEU A 85 -8.79 12.75 -15.37
CA LEU A 85 -7.39 12.72 -14.93
C LEU A 85 -7.26 12.68 -13.41
N MET A 86 -7.94 13.58 -12.68
CA MET A 86 -7.70 13.68 -11.26
C MET A 86 -8.89 14.14 -10.43
N ASN A 87 -8.89 13.78 -9.14
CA ASN A 87 -9.80 14.34 -8.15
C ASN A 87 -8.98 14.83 -6.96
N VAL A 88 -9.30 16.04 -6.47
CA VAL A 88 -8.60 16.66 -5.35
C VAL A 88 -9.60 17.10 -4.29
N SER A 89 -9.37 16.70 -3.05
CA SER A 89 -9.97 17.29 -1.86
C SER A 89 -8.86 17.77 -0.93
N ALA A 90 -8.81 19.08 -0.66
CA ALA A 90 -7.66 19.66 0.04
C ALA A 90 -7.54 19.20 1.50
N GLU A 91 -8.66 18.93 2.19
CA GLU A 91 -8.64 18.53 3.59
C GLU A 91 -9.27 17.16 3.83
N LYS A 92 -10.50 16.92 3.34
CA LYS A 92 -11.25 15.69 3.69
C LYS A 92 -11.95 15.08 2.49
N LEU A 93 -11.82 13.78 2.37
CA LEU A 93 -12.65 12.93 1.52
C LEU A 93 -13.57 12.08 2.40
N ASN A 94 -14.86 12.11 2.09
CA ASN A 94 -15.84 11.20 2.65
C ASN A 94 -16.70 10.63 1.50
N GLY A 95 -16.34 9.44 1.01
CA GLY A 95 -16.98 8.82 -0.15
C GLY A 95 -15.99 8.21 -1.11
N ALA A 96 -16.12 8.48 -2.42
CA ALA A 96 -15.28 7.87 -3.43
C ALA A 96 -14.66 8.88 -4.41
N GLN A 97 -13.42 8.65 -4.77
CA GLN A 97 -12.73 9.32 -5.88
C GLN A 97 -12.29 8.27 -6.90
N VAL A 98 -12.65 8.48 -8.15
CA VAL A 98 -12.27 7.62 -9.28
C VAL A 98 -11.64 8.50 -10.36
N SER A 99 -10.43 8.16 -10.79
CA SER A 99 -9.71 8.88 -11.83
C SER A 99 -8.77 7.98 -12.61
N THR A 100 -8.29 8.47 -13.77
CA THR A 100 -7.26 7.74 -14.51
C THR A 100 -5.88 7.95 -13.90
N LEU A 101 -5.51 9.18 -13.53
CA LEU A 101 -4.14 9.41 -13.05
C LEU A 101 -4.06 9.42 -11.52
N LEU A 102 -4.65 10.41 -10.86
CA LEU A 102 -4.41 10.66 -9.44
C LEU A 102 -5.69 11.01 -8.67
N ASN A 103 -5.84 10.45 -7.47
CA ASN A 103 -6.76 10.94 -6.46
C ASN A 103 -5.97 11.46 -5.26
N ILE A 104 -6.29 12.66 -4.81
CA ILE A 104 -5.57 13.33 -3.72
C ILE A 104 -6.54 13.75 -2.63
N SER A 105 -6.23 13.38 -1.39
CA SER A 105 -6.87 13.89 -0.18
C SER A 105 -5.79 14.44 0.76
N GLY A 106 -5.78 15.76 0.95
CA GLY A 106 -4.75 16.44 1.76
C GLY A 106 -4.86 16.22 3.28
N GLY A 107 -5.91 15.55 3.74
CA GLY A 107 -6.11 15.23 5.15
C GLY A 107 -6.70 13.84 5.33
N GLU A 108 -7.87 13.76 5.96
CA GLU A 108 -8.53 12.48 6.21
C GLU A 108 -9.30 12.00 4.98
N ALA A 109 -9.02 10.77 4.53
CA ALA A 109 -9.76 10.09 3.47
C ALA A 109 -10.57 8.93 4.07
N LYS A 110 -11.90 9.08 4.10
CA LYS A 110 -12.84 8.03 4.47
C LYS A 110 -13.55 7.50 3.23
N GLY A 111 -13.35 6.24 2.90
CA GLY A 111 -13.98 5.58 1.77
C GLY A 111 -13.00 5.01 0.76
N ALA A 112 -13.19 5.29 -0.54
CA ALA A 112 -12.40 4.65 -1.59
C ALA A 112 -11.71 5.66 -2.52
N GLN A 113 -10.48 5.39 -2.87
CA GLN A 113 -9.74 6.05 -3.95
C GLN A 113 -9.31 5.01 -4.96
N VAL A 114 -9.71 5.20 -6.22
CA VAL A 114 -9.40 4.29 -7.33
C VAL A 114 -8.77 5.07 -8.47
N SER A 115 -7.57 4.68 -8.87
CA SER A 115 -6.87 5.32 -9.99
C SER A 115 -5.97 4.33 -10.74
N ALA A 116 -5.55 4.69 -11.96
CA ALA A 116 -4.55 3.86 -12.63
C ALA A 116 -3.14 4.15 -12.13
N ILE A 117 -2.76 5.41 -11.88
CA ILE A 117 -1.38 5.71 -11.47
C ILE A 117 -1.25 5.71 -9.96
N GLY A 118 -2.00 6.55 -9.24
CA GLY A 118 -1.79 6.63 -7.81
C GLY A 118 -2.89 7.28 -6.99
N ASN A 119 -2.97 6.88 -5.73
CA ASN A 119 -3.82 7.51 -4.75
C ASN A 119 -2.96 8.04 -3.61
N VAL A 120 -3.22 9.28 -3.22
CA VAL A 120 -2.54 9.95 -2.12
C VAL A 120 -3.56 10.39 -1.08
N GLY A 121 -3.33 9.98 0.16
CA GLY A 121 -4.08 10.44 1.33
C GLY A 121 -3.14 10.67 2.50
N VAL A 122 -3.50 11.54 3.44
CA VAL A 122 -2.70 11.67 4.68
C VAL A 122 -3.12 10.58 5.65
N ASN A 123 -4.34 10.63 6.16
CA ASN A 123 -4.89 9.55 6.99
C ASN A 123 -6.01 8.85 6.24
N VAL A 124 -5.79 7.61 5.88
CA VAL A 124 -6.72 6.84 5.06
C VAL A 124 -7.45 5.82 5.93
N ASN A 125 -8.79 5.94 5.94
CA ASN A 125 -9.67 4.98 6.58
C ASN A 125 -10.62 4.40 5.51
N GLY A 126 -10.18 3.31 4.89
CA GLY A 126 -10.90 2.71 3.78
C GLY A 126 -9.97 2.01 2.79
N MET A 127 -10.14 2.29 1.50
CA MET A 127 -9.46 1.54 0.44
C MET A 127 -8.77 2.45 -0.57
N GLN A 128 -7.57 2.08 -0.96
CA GLN A 128 -6.83 2.66 -2.08
C GLN A 128 -6.49 1.57 -3.09
N PHE A 129 -6.94 1.74 -4.33
CA PHE A 129 -6.64 0.84 -5.44
C PHE A 129 -5.95 1.60 -6.55
N SER A 130 -4.80 1.13 -7.00
CA SER A 130 -4.09 1.69 -8.15
C SER A 130 -3.31 0.64 -8.91
N ALA A 131 -2.97 0.93 -10.18
CA ALA A 131 -2.06 0.04 -10.89
C ALA A 131 -0.60 0.25 -10.47
N ILE A 132 -0.20 1.48 -10.05
CA ILE A 132 1.20 1.74 -9.72
C ILE A 132 1.40 1.94 -8.22
N SER A 133 0.81 2.97 -7.59
CA SER A 133 1.16 3.27 -6.20
C SER A 133 0.02 3.83 -5.36
N ASN A 134 -0.01 3.45 -4.07
CA ASN A 134 -0.84 4.08 -3.06
C ASN A 134 0.02 4.63 -1.94
N ILE A 135 -0.27 5.85 -1.52
CA ILE A 135 0.48 6.55 -0.48
C ILE A 135 -0.48 7.03 0.62
N ALA A 136 -0.20 6.61 1.85
CA ALA A 136 -0.77 7.18 3.06
C ALA A 136 0.35 7.91 3.82
N ALA A 137 0.39 9.22 3.71
CA ALA A 137 1.45 10.04 4.31
C ALA A 137 1.40 10.09 5.85
N GLY A 138 0.37 9.54 6.47
CA GLY A 138 0.21 9.33 7.89
C GLY A 138 -0.18 7.88 8.18
N GLU A 139 -1.42 7.66 8.59
CA GLU A 139 -1.93 6.34 8.97
C GLU A 139 -2.87 5.76 7.92
N ILE A 140 -2.76 4.46 7.67
CA ILE A 140 -3.75 3.69 6.91
C ILE A 140 -4.48 2.71 7.82
N ARG A 141 -5.82 2.72 7.73
CA ARG A 141 -6.72 1.69 8.25
C ARG A 141 -7.55 1.15 7.09
N GLY A 142 -7.43 -0.14 6.82
CA GLY A 142 -8.16 -0.79 5.74
C GLY A 142 -7.25 -1.43 4.69
N LEU A 143 -7.40 -1.10 3.40
CA LEU A 143 -6.75 -1.82 2.32
C LEU A 143 -5.97 -0.88 1.37
N GLN A 144 -4.73 -1.20 1.10
CA GLN A 144 -3.97 -0.69 -0.05
C GLN A 144 -3.66 -1.83 -1.00
N LEU A 145 -4.12 -1.73 -2.24
CA LEU A 145 -3.86 -2.69 -3.30
C LEU A 145 -3.28 -1.97 -4.51
N CYS A 146 -2.10 -2.38 -4.95
CA CYS A 146 -1.49 -1.81 -6.16
C CYS A 146 -0.61 -2.81 -6.91
N GLY A 147 -0.27 -2.45 -8.15
CA GLY A 147 0.64 -3.26 -8.98
C GLY A 147 2.10 -3.13 -8.54
N ALA A 148 2.56 -1.98 -8.06
CA ALA A 148 3.96 -1.80 -7.71
C ALA A 148 4.19 -1.50 -6.22
N VAL A 149 3.83 -0.34 -5.68
CA VAL A 149 4.30 0.08 -4.36
C VAL A 149 3.20 0.68 -3.49
N ASN A 150 2.99 0.13 -2.29
CA ASN A 150 2.23 0.77 -1.24
C ASN A 150 3.17 1.39 -0.20
N ILE A 151 2.90 2.63 0.16
CA ILE A 151 3.66 3.36 1.18
C ILE A 151 2.71 3.87 2.26
N ALA A 152 3.07 3.65 3.51
CA ALA A 152 2.41 4.25 4.67
C ALA A 152 3.43 4.66 5.72
N VAL A 153 3.17 5.72 6.47
CA VAL A 153 3.97 6.03 7.65
C VAL A 153 3.63 5.06 8.76
N LYS A 154 2.35 4.76 8.96
CA LYS A 154 1.88 3.81 9.96
C LYS A 154 0.68 3.02 9.43
N THR A 155 0.57 1.77 9.82
CA THR A 155 -0.61 0.96 9.52
C THR A 155 -1.31 0.53 10.81
N GLU A 156 -2.64 0.60 10.81
CA GLU A 156 -3.47 0.19 11.93
C GLU A 156 -4.62 -0.69 11.41
N ASN A 157 -4.59 -1.99 11.70
CA ASN A 157 -5.53 -2.98 11.18
C ASN A 157 -5.67 -2.91 9.65
N ALA A 158 -4.52 -2.85 8.95
CA ALA A 158 -4.48 -2.66 7.52
C ALA A 158 -3.86 -3.84 6.77
N LEU A 159 -4.31 -4.02 5.53
CA LEU A 159 -3.72 -4.94 4.56
C LEU A 159 -3.04 -4.13 3.46
N GLN A 160 -1.78 -4.37 3.23
CA GLN A 160 -1.03 -3.84 2.09
C GLN A 160 -0.66 -4.99 1.15
N PHE A 161 -1.16 -4.93 -0.07
CA PHE A 161 -0.87 -5.90 -1.12
C PHE A 161 -0.28 -5.18 -2.33
N SER A 162 0.90 -5.58 -2.75
CA SER A 162 1.53 -5.00 -3.94
C SER A 162 2.31 -6.04 -4.75
N GLY A 163 2.48 -5.75 -6.03
CA GLY A 163 3.25 -6.61 -6.94
C GLY A 163 4.77 -6.52 -6.74
N LEU A 164 5.28 -5.46 -6.12
CA LEU A 164 6.72 -5.29 -5.87
C LEU A 164 7.04 -5.07 -4.40
N THR A 165 6.55 -3.97 -3.79
CA THR A 165 7.00 -3.60 -2.44
C THR A 165 5.92 -2.93 -1.61
N ASN A 166 5.82 -3.32 -0.33
CA ASN A 166 5.09 -2.60 0.69
C ASN A 166 6.06 -1.96 1.69
N VAL A 167 5.84 -0.70 1.99
CA VAL A 167 6.66 0.08 2.94
C VAL A 167 5.77 0.66 4.04
N CYS A 168 6.10 0.35 5.29
CA CYS A 168 5.56 1.00 6.47
C CYS A 168 6.74 1.59 7.26
N GLN A 169 6.91 2.91 7.26
CA GLN A 169 8.07 3.54 7.90
C GLN A 169 8.12 3.30 9.41
N GLY A 170 6.98 3.33 10.07
CA GLY A 170 6.84 3.11 11.49
C GLY A 170 6.29 1.72 11.80
N LYS A 171 5.20 1.68 12.55
CA LYS A 171 4.61 0.44 13.05
C LYS A 171 3.59 -0.15 12.08
N LEU A 172 3.85 -1.37 11.67
CA LEU A 172 2.89 -2.22 10.96
C LEU A 172 2.01 -2.96 11.98
N ARG A 173 0.72 -2.63 12.02
CA ARG A 173 -0.34 -3.47 12.60
C ARG A 173 -1.23 -3.97 11.48
N GLY A 174 -1.12 -5.24 11.14
CA GLY A 174 -1.82 -5.85 10.02
C GLY A 174 -0.94 -6.75 9.19
N VAL A 175 -1.14 -6.78 7.86
CA VAL A 175 -0.44 -7.70 6.97
C VAL A 175 0.13 -6.95 5.77
N GLN A 176 1.39 -7.22 5.47
CA GLN A 176 2.04 -6.88 4.19
C GLN A 176 2.23 -8.14 3.36
N PHE A 177 1.79 -8.10 2.11
CA PHE A 177 1.99 -9.16 1.13
C PHE A 177 2.59 -8.57 -0.15
N ALA A 178 3.84 -8.85 -0.42
CA ALA A 178 4.58 -8.43 -1.62
C ALA A 178 5.89 -9.21 -1.74
N PRO A 179 6.54 -9.25 -2.89
CA PRO A 179 7.92 -9.73 -3.00
C PRO A 179 8.86 -9.07 -2.01
N GLY A 180 8.79 -7.75 -1.83
CA GLY A 180 9.53 -6.98 -0.83
C GLY A 180 8.62 -6.34 0.22
N ASN A 181 8.89 -6.53 1.51
CA ASN A 181 8.17 -5.88 2.59
C ASN A 181 9.15 -5.20 3.55
N TYR A 182 8.89 -3.95 3.88
CA TYR A 182 9.62 -3.21 4.91
C TYR A 182 8.68 -2.63 5.95
N ALA A 183 9.04 -2.76 7.22
CA ALA A 183 8.39 -2.05 8.31
C ALA A 183 9.42 -1.62 9.39
N GLY A 184 9.16 -0.48 10.05
CA GLY A 184 9.95 -0.05 11.21
C GLY A 184 9.78 -1.03 12.37
N GLU A 185 8.54 -1.38 12.70
CA GLU A 185 8.16 -2.43 13.65
C GLU A 185 7.03 -3.26 13.05
N VAL A 186 6.93 -4.54 13.41
CA VAL A 186 5.88 -5.45 12.96
C VAL A 186 5.06 -5.94 14.14
N SER A 187 3.73 -5.71 14.07
CA SER A 187 2.75 -6.31 14.96
C SER A 187 1.65 -6.97 14.12
N GLY A 188 1.99 -8.08 13.48
CA GLY A 188 1.17 -8.76 12.50
C GLY A 188 2.00 -9.66 11.61
N ALA A 189 1.86 -9.58 10.28
CA ALA A 189 2.57 -10.45 9.37
C ALA A 189 3.22 -9.71 8.19
N GLN A 190 4.40 -10.16 7.81
CA GLN A 190 5.03 -9.85 6.52
C GLN A 190 5.21 -11.15 5.74
N ILE A 191 4.67 -11.20 4.52
CA ILE A 191 4.70 -12.38 3.66
C ILE A 191 5.27 -11.96 2.30
N GLY A 192 6.40 -12.55 1.92
CA GLY A 192 7.08 -12.19 0.66
C GLY A 192 8.39 -12.93 0.46
N LEU A 193 9.16 -12.52 -0.54
CA LEU A 193 10.49 -13.08 -0.75
C LEU A 193 11.48 -12.48 0.25
N LEU A 194 11.43 -11.16 0.42
CA LEU A 194 12.28 -10.38 1.32
C LEU A 194 11.43 -9.62 2.33
N ASN A 195 11.54 -9.94 3.61
CA ASN A 195 10.88 -9.26 4.70
C ASN A 195 11.90 -8.58 5.61
N LEU A 196 11.83 -7.25 5.70
CA LEU A 196 12.74 -6.43 6.50
C LEU A 196 11.97 -5.72 7.61
N CYS A 197 12.47 -5.82 8.84
CA CYS A 197 11.97 -5.07 9.96
C CYS A 197 13.12 -4.34 10.66
N GLY A 198 12.99 -3.03 10.82
CA GLY A 198 13.98 -2.17 11.47
C GLY A 198 14.07 -2.35 12.99
N GLY A 199 13.02 -2.87 13.60
CA GLY A 199 12.88 -3.01 15.05
C GLY A 199 12.32 -4.37 15.47
N ASN A 200 11.33 -4.31 16.37
CA ASN A 200 10.71 -5.49 16.97
C ASN A 200 9.66 -6.13 16.06
N VAL A 201 9.55 -7.45 16.15
CA VAL A 201 8.53 -8.23 15.45
C VAL A 201 7.68 -8.97 16.49
N LYS A 202 6.47 -8.43 16.75
CA LYS A 202 5.42 -9.12 17.51
C LYS A 202 4.44 -9.77 16.52
N GLY A 203 4.86 -10.87 15.92
CA GLY A 203 4.10 -11.54 14.88
C GLY A 203 4.99 -12.45 14.07
N ILE A 204 4.79 -12.53 12.75
CA ILE A 204 5.49 -13.48 11.90
C ILE A 204 6.03 -12.84 10.63
N GLN A 205 7.21 -13.27 10.22
CA GLN A 205 7.78 -13.04 8.89
C GLN A 205 7.88 -14.36 8.13
N ILE A 206 7.27 -14.46 6.96
CA ILE A 206 7.27 -15.64 6.10
C ILE A 206 7.88 -15.26 4.75
N GLY A 207 9.00 -15.88 4.39
CA GLY A 207 9.67 -15.54 3.13
C GLY A 207 10.96 -16.28 2.88
N ILE A 208 11.64 -15.98 1.78
CA ILE A 208 12.95 -16.54 1.52
C ILE A 208 13.97 -15.95 2.50
N ILE A 209 14.00 -14.62 2.61
CA ILE A 209 14.89 -13.90 3.52
C ILE A 209 14.05 -13.07 4.49
N ASN A 210 14.23 -13.31 5.78
CA ASN A 210 13.60 -12.56 6.85
C ASN A 210 14.65 -11.91 7.74
N HIS A 211 14.63 -10.59 7.86
CA HIS A 211 15.54 -9.82 8.70
C HIS A 211 14.76 -8.99 9.73
N SER A 212 15.19 -9.01 10.98
CA SER A 212 14.76 -8.03 12.00
C SER A 212 15.86 -7.82 13.04
N LYS A 213 15.76 -6.72 13.78
CA LYS A 213 16.59 -6.49 14.95
C LYS A 213 16.12 -7.27 16.19
N ASP A 214 14.92 -7.86 16.13
CA ASP A 214 14.36 -8.66 17.22
C ASP A 214 14.90 -10.09 17.19
N THR A 215 15.47 -10.52 18.31
CA THR A 215 16.01 -11.89 18.47
C THR A 215 14.93 -12.93 18.83
N THR A 216 13.72 -12.49 19.18
CA THR A 216 12.60 -13.34 19.59
C THR A 216 11.55 -13.50 18.50
N ALA A 217 11.71 -12.82 17.37
CA ALA A 217 10.76 -12.82 16.25
C ALA A 217 10.55 -14.22 15.68
N HIS A 218 9.27 -14.53 15.36
CA HIS A 218 8.93 -15.74 14.62
C HIS A 218 9.23 -15.52 13.14
N LYS A 219 10.10 -16.34 12.59
CA LYS A 219 10.51 -16.27 11.18
C LYS A 219 10.47 -17.64 10.54
N LEU A 220 9.80 -17.73 9.40
CA LEU A 220 9.74 -18.92 8.57
C LEU A 220 10.34 -18.60 7.20
N GLY A 221 11.48 -19.17 6.89
CA GLY A 221 12.17 -18.91 5.62
C GLY A 221 13.51 -19.59 5.50
N LEU A 222 14.11 -19.51 4.31
CA LEU A 222 15.41 -20.14 4.04
C LEU A 222 16.53 -19.45 4.85
N VAL A 223 16.50 -18.12 4.91
CA VAL A 223 17.50 -17.31 5.60
C VAL A 223 16.79 -16.41 6.61
N ASN A 224 17.02 -16.69 7.90
CA ASN A 224 16.42 -15.89 8.97
C ASN A 224 17.55 -15.20 9.76
N ILE A 225 17.62 -13.87 9.66
CA ILE A 225 18.71 -13.05 10.21
C ILE A 225 18.20 -12.21 11.39
N THR A 226 18.94 -12.25 12.48
CA THR A 226 18.81 -11.37 13.64
C THR A 226 20.21 -10.90 14.05
N PRO A 227 20.40 -9.89 14.91
CA PRO A 227 21.72 -9.48 15.39
C PRO A 227 22.51 -10.57 16.08
N LYS A 228 21.84 -11.60 16.60
CA LYS A 228 22.47 -12.76 17.28
C LYS A 228 22.54 -14.01 16.40
N THR A 229 22.22 -13.93 15.12
CA THR A 229 22.35 -15.04 14.19
C THR A 229 23.84 -15.36 14.00
N ARG A 230 24.22 -16.59 14.29
CA ARG A 230 25.56 -17.10 14.00
C ARG A 230 25.54 -17.80 12.65
N ILE A 231 26.37 -17.32 11.73
CA ILE A 231 26.57 -17.95 10.43
C ILE A 231 27.72 -18.92 10.58
N GLN A 232 27.50 -20.18 10.26
CA GLN A 232 28.48 -21.27 10.40
C GLN A 232 28.62 -21.98 9.07
N MET A 233 29.84 -22.14 8.60
CA MET A 233 30.17 -23.04 7.51
C MET A 233 30.37 -24.45 8.07
N MET A 234 29.82 -25.42 7.41
CA MET A 234 29.84 -26.81 7.83
C MET A 234 30.29 -27.70 6.68
N LEU A 235 31.23 -28.58 6.95
CA LEU A 235 31.59 -29.69 6.09
C LEU A 235 31.28 -30.97 6.87
N PHE A 236 30.52 -31.88 6.25
CA PHE A 236 30.17 -33.14 6.92
C PHE A 236 29.93 -34.26 5.91
N ALA A 237 30.12 -35.47 6.34
CA ALA A 237 29.82 -36.67 5.61
C ALA A 237 28.42 -37.18 6.01
N GLY A 238 27.74 -37.87 5.11
CA GLY A 238 26.42 -38.46 5.35
C GLY A 238 26.21 -39.72 4.53
N ASN A 239 25.18 -40.47 4.88
CA ASN A 239 24.85 -41.71 4.16
C ASN A 239 24.23 -41.44 2.78
N THR A 240 23.43 -40.43 2.65
CA THR A 240 22.75 -40.06 1.40
C THR A 240 23.66 -39.26 0.46
N SER A 241 24.54 -38.45 1.03
CA SER A 241 25.51 -37.64 0.29
C SER A 241 26.83 -37.72 1.02
N LYS A 242 27.86 -38.22 0.32
CA LYS A 242 29.14 -38.58 0.97
C LYS A 242 29.93 -37.36 1.46
N LEU A 243 29.93 -36.28 0.69
CA LEU A 243 30.54 -35.01 1.10
C LEU A 243 29.53 -33.88 0.95
N ASN A 244 29.36 -33.12 2.00
CA ASN A 244 28.42 -31.99 2.06
C ASN A 244 29.13 -30.73 2.53
N ALA A 245 28.82 -29.62 1.86
CA ALA A 245 29.17 -28.28 2.30
C ALA A 245 27.90 -27.47 2.53
N ALA A 246 27.78 -26.81 3.65
CA ALA A 246 26.57 -26.07 3.99
C ALA A 246 26.87 -24.79 4.75
N VAL A 247 25.96 -23.82 4.62
CA VAL A 247 25.90 -22.63 5.46
C VAL A 247 24.70 -22.76 6.38
N ARG A 248 24.94 -22.69 7.68
CA ARG A 248 23.94 -22.75 8.73
C ARG A 248 23.74 -21.38 9.36
N PHE A 249 22.50 -20.92 9.41
CA PHE A 249 22.07 -19.72 10.12
C PHE A 249 21.46 -20.15 11.44
N LYS A 250 22.26 -20.11 12.52
CA LYS A 250 21.84 -20.50 13.86
C LYS A 250 21.29 -19.30 14.62
N ASN A 251 20.03 -19.35 14.99
CA ASN A 251 19.35 -18.44 15.89
C ASN A 251 19.22 -19.04 17.30
N ARG A 252 18.62 -18.30 18.23
CA ARG A 252 18.51 -18.73 19.64
C ARG A 252 17.79 -20.08 19.83
N ARG A 253 16.70 -20.32 19.08
CA ARG A 253 15.86 -21.52 19.22
C ARG A 253 15.66 -22.28 17.91
N SER A 254 16.21 -21.81 16.81
CA SER A 254 16.04 -22.43 15.51
C SER A 254 17.28 -22.30 14.66
N TYR A 255 17.41 -23.17 13.68
CA TYR A 255 18.39 -22.99 12.62
C TYR A 255 17.78 -23.28 11.27
N THR A 256 18.34 -22.68 10.24
CA THR A 256 18.15 -23.05 8.84
C THR A 256 19.51 -23.30 8.24
N MET A 257 19.60 -24.27 7.33
CA MET A 257 20.83 -24.68 6.69
C MET A 257 20.57 -24.92 5.21
N LEU A 258 21.39 -24.30 4.39
CA LEU A 258 21.42 -24.49 2.94
C LEU A 258 22.75 -25.14 2.59
N GLY A 259 22.74 -26.18 1.80
CA GLY A 259 23.94 -26.88 1.42
C GLY A 259 23.87 -27.55 0.08
N ILE A 260 25.05 -27.93 -0.36
CA ILE A 260 25.27 -28.74 -1.55
C ILE A 260 26.01 -30.00 -1.12
N GLY A 261 25.80 -31.08 -1.82
CA GLY A 261 26.48 -32.33 -1.54
C GLY A 261 26.72 -33.13 -2.81
N THR A 262 27.61 -34.10 -2.73
CA THR A 262 27.87 -35.06 -3.80
C THR A 262 27.69 -36.49 -3.33
N HIS A 263 27.10 -37.33 -4.17
CA HIS A 263 26.92 -38.76 -3.88
C HIS A 263 28.20 -39.56 -4.11
N TYR A 264 29.09 -39.08 -4.99
CA TYR A 264 30.32 -39.75 -5.37
C TYR A 264 31.55 -38.91 -5.05
N LEU A 265 32.60 -39.58 -4.56
CA LEU A 265 33.92 -38.99 -4.32
C LEU A 265 34.91 -39.31 -5.45
N ASP A 266 34.49 -40.13 -6.45
CA ASP A 266 35.35 -40.51 -7.54
C ASP A 266 35.32 -39.49 -8.66
N LEU A 267 36.47 -39.03 -9.10
CA LEU A 267 36.65 -38.03 -10.14
C LEU A 267 36.32 -38.52 -11.54
N ASN A 268 36.20 -39.84 -11.73
CA ASN A 268 35.90 -40.46 -13.04
C ASN A 268 34.40 -40.72 -13.26
N ASP A 269 33.57 -40.55 -12.23
CA ASP A 269 32.14 -40.72 -12.34
C ASP A 269 31.42 -39.41 -12.64
N LYS A 270 30.25 -39.49 -13.31
CA LYS A 270 29.43 -38.34 -13.58
C LYS A 270 29.11 -37.60 -12.28
N PHE A 271 29.44 -36.31 -12.23
CA PHE A 271 29.16 -35.47 -11.05
C PHE A 271 27.67 -35.52 -10.74
N SER A 272 27.31 -36.11 -9.62
CA SER A 272 25.95 -36.05 -9.08
C SER A 272 25.92 -35.16 -7.85
N GLY A 273 25.45 -33.93 -8.06
CA GLY A 273 25.27 -32.96 -7.00
C GLY A 273 23.84 -32.96 -6.47
N CYS A 274 23.69 -32.69 -5.20
CA CYS A 274 22.39 -32.38 -4.59
C CYS A 274 22.45 -31.04 -3.86
N VAL A 275 21.31 -30.33 -3.88
CA VAL A 275 21.08 -29.17 -3.04
C VAL A 275 20.12 -29.58 -1.94
N PHE A 276 20.41 -29.24 -0.72
CA PHE A 276 19.53 -29.57 0.39
C PHE A 276 19.23 -28.37 1.27
N TYR A 277 18.08 -28.40 1.88
CA TYR A 277 17.63 -27.46 2.90
C TYR A 277 17.28 -28.25 4.16
N ARG A 278 17.72 -27.75 5.31
CA ARG A 278 17.34 -28.30 6.62
C ARG A 278 16.92 -27.16 7.54
N ALA A 279 15.87 -27.39 8.31
CA ALA A 279 15.46 -26.51 9.40
C ALA A 279 15.28 -27.35 10.66
N GLY A 280 15.57 -26.76 11.80
CA GLY A 280 15.40 -27.42 13.09
C GLY A 280 15.21 -26.43 14.22
N LEU A 281 14.71 -26.97 15.33
CA LEU A 281 14.55 -26.24 16.58
C LEU A 281 15.57 -26.75 17.59
N TYR A 282 16.12 -25.82 18.38
CA TYR A 282 16.91 -26.17 19.55
C TYR A 282 16.05 -26.13 20.81
N TYR A 283 16.09 -27.19 21.56
CA TYR A 283 15.50 -27.23 22.89
C TYR A 283 16.64 -27.44 23.89
N PRO A 284 16.94 -26.46 24.74
CA PRO A 284 18.00 -26.64 25.75
C PRO A 284 17.52 -27.65 26.79
N ILE A 285 18.21 -28.79 26.87
CA ILE A 285 17.93 -29.84 27.84
C ILE A 285 18.72 -29.54 29.14
N ALA A 286 19.87 -28.91 29.04
CA ALA A 286 20.67 -28.45 30.18
C ALA A 286 21.47 -27.21 29.75
N SER A 287 22.02 -26.45 30.71
CA SER A 287 22.72 -25.18 30.44
C SER A 287 23.95 -25.30 29.52
N LYS A 288 24.44 -26.51 29.25
CA LYS A 288 25.61 -26.79 28.39
C LYS A 288 25.35 -27.82 27.28
N LEU A 289 24.14 -28.42 27.22
CA LEU A 289 23.76 -29.41 26.20
C LEU A 289 22.61 -28.84 25.35
N GLU A 290 22.86 -28.70 24.03
CA GLU A 290 21.88 -28.31 23.02
C GLU A 290 21.54 -29.48 22.08
#